data_53eccb25ef0b20d73e766b7d53b6a5c5
#
_entry.id   53eccb25ef0b20d73e766b7d53b6a5c5
#
_cell.length_a   1.000
_cell.length_b   1.000
_cell.length_c   1.000
_cell.angle_alpha   90.00
_cell.angle_beta   90.00
_cell.angle_gamma   90.00
#
_symmetry.space_group_name_H-M   'P 1'
#
loop_
_entity.id
_entity.type
_entity.pdbx_description
1 polymer ?
#
loop_
_entity_poly.entity_id
_entity_poly.type
_entity_poly.pdbx_seq_one_letter_code
_entity_poly.pdbx_strand_id
1 'polypeptide(L)'
;MATERIPLTQPIESRTGSFAKDSYSSNCVFETRDQKREFLKRPGLVLATQIVPTTPPSVNTSQGLVSYKNKAISVINNTVYSTNPSTLVTTTLGTTSVSTSQSYFIKTFLDNYLFFHNKVNAYLIDPSGAFVSVGGKLSNVEIVNGGGGFSQGATIVFSGSTSCAATPTVDINTGAVTAIEITNAGSGLTVVPSVTIGVPTPVSISGTGDIDTYEITVASITGIYIGMVVSGTGVTTGVRVTGFIGTTTVVVGAPHTGAVSGTIVFTDLGYGPYILTAYLSSLPTGPYISGCVFLDNYAFIGTSNNRIYNSSLGDPTTWDALNFLSFEQTTDILVGIVKHLNYLVAFGSNSTQFYYDASNVTGSPLGVAQSYTSEIGCATGDSVVATDNTVLWMGLSKTHGRSMYMMDGVSPIKISTNNIDKFLEADNLSKVTAFCYKFSGHTLYIMTLHNTNQTLVYDIMAKQWYQWTQYAIASSDQPNPGTYVESYFRPSFFADVTGIPYMLDDDTAKLYYPSTTTYQDDGQPIYCRTVTDIMDNGSTKRKFYGRLEIIGDKVAGIMQVRHSGDDYNSWSSYRSVNLNAPRAQIYLSGQDRRRAWEFLCTSNVPLRLDGAEVDFRIGEMDQEQSVGGGRYRG
;
A
#
# COMPACT_ATOMS: atom_id res chain seq x y z
N MET A 1 22.05 53.70 7.48
CA MET A 1 21.66 52.48 6.79
C MET A 1 20.49 51.90 7.56
N ALA A 2 19.48 51.46 6.86
CA ALA A 2 18.43 50.67 7.49
C ALA A 2 18.82 49.19 7.42
N THR A 3 18.47 48.44 8.47
CA THR A 3 18.65 46.97 8.53
C THR A 3 17.29 46.34 8.53
N GLU A 4 17.11 45.32 7.70
CA GLU A 4 15.86 44.55 7.63
C GLU A 4 16.14 43.06 7.76
N ARG A 5 15.26 42.37 8.51
CA ARG A 5 15.32 40.92 8.66
C ARG A 5 14.57 40.24 7.54
N ILE A 6 15.22 39.30 6.87
CA ILE A 6 14.66 38.45 5.82
C ILE A 6 14.21 37.15 6.48
N PRO A 7 12.91 36.84 6.50
CA PRO A 7 12.43 35.54 6.96
C PRO A 7 12.82 34.45 5.96
N LEU A 8 13.44 33.38 6.43
CA LEU A 8 13.83 32.23 5.58
C LEU A 8 12.75 31.14 5.53
N THR A 9 11.76 31.24 6.40
CA THR A 9 10.63 30.31 6.47
C THR A 9 9.51 30.77 5.52
N GLN A 10 9.68 30.52 4.22
CA GLN A 10 8.75 30.97 3.20
C GLN A 10 7.63 29.94 2.96
N PRO A 11 6.35 30.36 2.95
CA PRO A 11 5.27 29.50 2.49
C PRO A 11 5.41 29.22 0.98
N ILE A 12 4.74 28.19 0.49
CA ILE A 12 4.63 27.97 -0.95
C ILE A 12 3.63 28.97 -1.52
N GLU A 13 4.13 29.87 -2.35
CA GLU A 13 3.33 30.74 -3.21
C GLU A 13 3.45 30.28 -4.66
N SER A 14 2.40 30.42 -5.45
CA SER A 14 2.46 30.09 -6.86
C SER A 14 1.41 30.84 -7.67
N ARG A 15 1.85 31.47 -8.73
CA ARG A 15 0.96 32.14 -9.70
C ARG A 15 0.38 31.16 -10.71
N THR A 16 1.11 30.06 -11.00
CA THR A 16 0.80 29.17 -12.13
C THR A 16 0.80 27.68 -11.81
N GLY A 17 0.95 27.26 -10.55
CA GLY A 17 1.12 25.86 -10.18
C GLY A 17 2.54 25.33 -10.45
N SER A 18 3.53 26.21 -10.49
CA SER A 18 4.95 25.88 -10.65
C SER A 18 5.82 26.71 -9.69
N PHE A 19 7.04 26.26 -9.42
CA PHE A 19 8.00 26.96 -8.54
C PHE A 19 8.90 27.94 -9.29
N ALA A 20 8.58 28.30 -10.52
CA ALA A 20 9.48 29.09 -11.37
C ALA A 20 9.57 30.57 -10.98
N LYS A 21 8.50 31.15 -10.44
CA LYS A 21 8.37 32.62 -10.28
C LYS A 21 7.79 33.07 -8.93
N ASP A 22 7.93 32.29 -7.86
CA ASP A 22 7.31 32.66 -6.59
C ASP A 22 8.15 32.20 -5.40
N SER A 23 7.75 32.59 -4.19
CA SER A 23 8.44 32.18 -2.95
C SER A 23 8.10 30.75 -2.57
N TYR A 24 9.09 30.03 -2.09
CA TYR A 24 8.92 28.68 -1.55
C TYR A 24 10.13 28.23 -0.73
N SER A 25 9.94 27.17 0.01
CA SER A 25 11.02 26.47 0.70
C SER A 25 11.04 25.00 0.32
N SER A 26 12.23 24.48 0.02
CA SER A 26 12.41 23.08 -0.39
C SER A 26 13.43 22.33 0.45
N ASN A 27 13.20 21.03 0.65
CA ASN A 27 14.06 20.13 1.40
C ASN A 27 14.35 20.58 2.84
N CYS A 28 13.32 21.13 3.48
CA CYS A 28 13.39 21.68 4.83
C CYS A 28 12.17 21.26 5.65
N VAL A 29 12.25 21.56 6.93
CA VAL A 29 11.15 21.60 7.91
C VAL A 29 11.28 22.87 8.73
N PHE A 30 10.18 23.35 9.32
CA PHE A 30 10.21 24.54 10.17
C PHE A 30 9.92 24.17 11.62
N GLU A 31 10.81 24.55 12.51
CA GLU A 31 10.57 24.46 13.95
C GLU A 31 10.18 25.82 14.51
N THR A 32 9.40 25.83 15.58
CA THR A 32 9.09 27.04 16.33
C THR A 32 9.77 26.99 17.68
N ARG A 33 10.70 27.93 17.91
CA ARG A 33 11.40 28.11 19.19
C ARG A 33 11.20 29.54 19.65
N ASP A 34 10.76 29.72 20.89
CA ASP A 34 10.53 31.05 21.49
C ASP A 34 9.73 32.00 20.56
N GLN A 35 8.66 31.50 19.97
CA GLN A 35 7.81 32.23 19.01
C GLN A 35 8.49 32.61 17.68
N LYS A 36 9.72 32.18 17.44
CA LYS A 36 10.43 32.36 16.18
C LYS A 36 10.41 31.06 15.41
N ARG A 37 10.19 31.15 14.10
CA ARG A 37 10.30 30.01 13.19
C ARG A 37 11.75 29.89 12.73
N GLU A 38 12.30 28.70 12.88
CA GLU A 38 13.62 28.32 12.42
C GLU A 38 13.49 27.45 11.16
N PHE A 39 14.42 27.63 10.23
CA PHE A 39 14.51 26.86 8.99
C PHE A 39 15.54 25.73 9.18
N LEU A 40 15.13 24.49 9.05
CA LEU A 40 15.97 23.31 9.22
C LEU A 40 16.05 22.50 7.93
N LYS A 41 17.24 22.02 7.60
CA LYS A 41 17.44 21.06 6.52
C LYS A 41 16.86 19.70 6.92
N ARG A 42 16.13 19.04 6.01
CA ARG A 42 15.62 17.69 6.26
C ARG A 42 16.75 16.67 6.42
N PRO A 43 16.51 15.55 7.14
CA PRO A 43 17.48 14.46 7.21
C PRO A 43 17.75 13.87 5.82
N GLY A 44 18.93 13.30 5.65
CA GLY A 44 19.30 12.58 4.44
C GLY A 44 18.82 11.14 4.44
N LEU A 45 18.92 10.49 3.30
CA LEU A 45 18.58 9.10 3.10
C LEU A 45 19.83 8.24 2.95
N VAL A 46 19.90 7.17 3.73
CA VAL A 46 20.97 6.18 3.66
C VAL A 46 20.41 4.92 3.00
N LEU A 47 21.12 4.38 2.02
CA LEU A 47 20.77 3.12 1.37
C LEU A 47 20.91 1.97 2.37
N ALA A 48 19.82 1.25 2.64
CA ALA A 48 19.85 0.00 3.37
C ALA A 48 20.25 -1.16 2.45
N THR A 49 19.47 -1.37 1.39
CA THR A 49 19.73 -2.41 0.39
C THR A 49 18.99 -2.09 -0.91
N GLN A 50 19.43 -2.69 -2.00
CA GLN A 50 18.69 -2.72 -3.26
C GLN A 50 18.01 -4.09 -3.39
N ILE A 51 16.67 -4.11 -3.31
CA ILE A 51 15.88 -5.35 -3.28
C ILE A 51 15.96 -6.07 -4.63
N VAL A 52 15.78 -5.34 -5.73
CA VAL A 52 15.89 -5.84 -7.09
C VAL A 52 16.97 -5.05 -7.82
N PRO A 53 18.06 -5.69 -8.28
CA PRO A 53 19.07 -5.01 -9.07
C PRO A 53 18.47 -4.43 -10.35
N THR A 54 18.83 -3.19 -10.67
CA THR A 54 18.50 -2.56 -11.95
C THR A 54 19.66 -2.71 -12.91
N THR A 55 19.42 -3.33 -14.05
CA THR A 55 20.33 -3.27 -15.20
C THR A 55 19.77 -2.27 -16.22
N PRO A 56 20.40 -1.11 -16.41
CA PRO A 56 19.93 -0.15 -17.40
C PRO A 56 19.79 -0.79 -18.80
N PRO A 57 18.71 -0.49 -19.57
CA PRO A 57 17.74 0.59 -19.36
C PRO A 57 16.47 0.21 -18.57
N SER A 58 16.42 -0.96 -17.92
CA SER A 58 15.21 -1.40 -17.19
C SER A 58 14.99 -0.56 -15.93
N VAL A 59 13.75 -0.15 -15.72
CA VAL A 59 13.26 0.54 -14.52
C VAL A 59 12.42 -0.45 -13.73
N ASN A 60 12.60 -0.49 -12.40
CA ASN A 60 11.72 -1.25 -11.52
C ASN A 60 10.46 -0.42 -11.24
N THR A 61 9.36 -1.09 -10.96
CA THR A 61 8.13 -0.45 -10.50
C THR A 61 7.84 -0.91 -9.09
N SER A 62 8.07 -0.05 -8.12
CA SER A 62 7.67 -0.30 -6.74
C SER A 62 6.18 -0.07 -6.59
N GLN A 63 5.50 -0.98 -5.89
CA GLN A 63 4.04 -0.99 -5.79
C GLN A 63 3.54 -0.98 -4.34
N GLY A 64 4.42 -1.14 -3.37
CA GLY A 64 4.04 -1.08 -1.96
C GLY A 64 5.11 -1.55 -1.00
N LEU A 65 4.99 -1.09 0.25
CA LEU A 65 5.85 -1.46 1.36
C LEU A 65 5.02 -1.51 2.65
N VAL A 66 5.20 -2.57 3.43
CA VAL A 66 4.55 -2.72 4.73
C VAL A 66 5.43 -3.50 5.70
N SER A 67 5.30 -3.22 6.99
CA SER A 67 5.90 -4.00 8.07
C SER A 67 5.02 -5.20 8.42
N TYR A 68 5.57 -6.41 8.46
CA TYR A 68 4.86 -7.60 8.90
C TYR A 68 5.82 -8.59 9.57
N LYS A 69 5.48 -9.02 10.79
CA LYS A 69 6.30 -9.95 11.61
C LYS A 69 7.78 -9.56 11.65
N ASN A 70 8.06 -8.28 11.95
CA ASN A 70 9.40 -7.71 12.03
C ASN A 70 10.22 -7.78 10.73
N LYS A 71 9.55 -7.87 9.59
CA LYS A 71 10.16 -7.84 8.26
C LYS A 71 9.54 -6.75 7.41
N ALA A 72 10.30 -6.23 6.46
CA ALA A 72 9.79 -5.34 5.41
C ALA A 72 9.25 -6.20 4.26
N ILE A 73 7.95 -6.14 4.04
CA ILE A 73 7.32 -6.78 2.88
C ILE A 73 7.14 -5.72 1.81
N SER A 74 7.69 -5.97 0.62
CA SER A 74 7.60 -5.06 -0.52
C SER A 74 7.04 -5.77 -1.75
N VAL A 75 6.30 -5.02 -2.57
CA VAL A 75 5.84 -5.47 -3.89
C VAL A 75 6.56 -4.64 -4.94
N ILE A 76 7.32 -5.31 -5.81
CA ILE A 76 8.14 -4.70 -6.86
C ILE A 76 8.00 -5.55 -8.11
N ASN A 77 7.66 -4.94 -9.26
CA ASN A 77 7.45 -5.63 -10.52
C ASN A 77 6.48 -6.83 -10.40
N ASN A 78 5.40 -6.65 -9.64
CA ASN A 78 4.42 -7.72 -9.33
C ASN A 78 5.01 -8.94 -8.60
N THR A 79 6.16 -8.79 -7.95
CA THR A 79 6.78 -9.83 -7.12
C THR A 79 6.82 -9.36 -5.67
N VAL A 80 6.46 -10.25 -4.76
CA VAL A 80 6.42 -10.00 -3.31
C VAL A 80 7.73 -10.44 -2.68
N TYR A 81 8.39 -9.53 -2.02
CA TYR A 81 9.66 -9.75 -1.34
C TYR A 81 9.52 -9.56 0.17
N SER A 82 10.30 -10.33 0.92
CA SER A 82 10.46 -10.19 2.36
C SER A 82 11.90 -9.88 2.68
N THR A 83 12.17 -8.72 3.25
CA THR A 83 13.52 -8.29 3.65
C THR A 83 13.64 -8.29 5.17
N ASN A 84 14.65 -8.95 5.69
CA ASN A 84 14.97 -8.93 7.11
C ASN A 84 15.75 -7.65 7.46
N PRO A 85 15.26 -6.80 8.38
CA PRO A 85 15.90 -5.51 8.67
C PRO A 85 17.29 -5.62 9.30
N SER A 86 17.59 -6.70 10.02
CA SER A 86 18.88 -6.89 10.70
C SER A 86 19.97 -7.44 9.79
N THR A 87 19.62 -8.33 8.86
CA THR A 87 20.59 -8.97 7.95
C THR A 87 20.58 -8.40 6.54
N LEU A 88 19.55 -7.59 6.21
CA LEU A 88 19.25 -7.05 4.88
C LEU A 88 19.10 -8.11 3.78
N VAL A 89 18.92 -9.37 4.19
CA VAL A 89 18.66 -10.48 3.27
C VAL A 89 17.22 -10.41 2.80
N THR A 90 17.06 -10.46 1.48
CA THR A 90 15.75 -10.45 0.81
C THR A 90 15.42 -11.83 0.26
N THR A 91 14.18 -12.28 0.48
CA THR A 91 13.64 -13.53 -0.05
C THR A 91 12.38 -13.24 -0.86
N THR A 92 12.21 -13.93 -1.99
CA THR A 92 10.96 -13.88 -2.78
C THR A 92 9.92 -14.76 -2.12
N LEU A 93 8.70 -14.22 -1.92
CA LEU A 93 7.57 -14.97 -1.39
C LEU A 93 6.65 -15.49 -2.49
N GLY A 94 6.46 -14.73 -3.57
CA GLY A 94 5.61 -15.11 -4.69
C GLY A 94 5.38 -13.97 -5.67
N THR A 95 4.48 -14.19 -6.64
CA THR A 95 4.13 -13.20 -7.66
C THR A 95 2.64 -12.86 -7.61
N THR A 96 2.31 -11.61 -7.84
CA THR A 96 0.93 -11.14 -8.00
C THR A 96 0.54 -11.11 -9.48
N SER A 97 -0.75 -10.91 -9.76
CA SER A 97 -1.19 -10.57 -11.12
C SER A 97 -0.58 -9.25 -11.58
N VAL A 98 -0.39 -9.12 -12.89
CA VAL A 98 0.16 -7.90 -13.48
C VAL A 98 -0.72 -6.69 -13.17
N SER A 99 -0.13 -5.68 -12.57
CA SER A 99 -0.77 -4.40 -12.24
C SER A 99 0.29 -3.30 -12.27
N THR A 100 -0.08 -2.11 -12.66
CA THR A 100 0.75 -0.91 -12.53
C THR A 100 0.36 -0.08 -11.30
N SER A 101 -0.71 -0.48 -10.61
CA SER A 101 -1.24 0.20 -9.44
C SER A 101 -0.45 -0.15 -8.18
N GLN A 102 -0.52 0.72 -7.20
CA GLN A 102 0.00 0.42 -5.87
C GLN A 102 -0.82 -0.68 -5.17
N SER A 103 -0.18 -1.35 -4.23
CA SER A 103 -0.79 -2.38 -3.39
C SER A 103 -1.22 -1.79 -2.05
N TYR A 104 -2.37 -2.23 -1.55
CA TYR A 104 -2.96 -1.79 -0.28
C TYR A 104 -2.94 -2.93 0.71
N PHE A 105 -2.47 -2.66 1.91
CA PHE A 105 -2.19 -3.68 2.92
C PHE A 105 -2.99 -3.44 4.19
N ILE A 106 -3.49 -4.53 4.79
CA ILE A 106 -3.98 -4.55 6.17
C ILE A 106 -3.40 -5.75 6.91
N LYS A 107 -3.18 -5.55 8.20
CA LYS A 107 -2.82 -6.61 9.14
C LYS A 107 -4.04 -6.99 9.95
N THR A 108 -4.24 -8.28 10.14
CA THR A 108 -5.30 -8.78 11.02
C THR A 108 -4.85 -8.76 12.48
N PHE A 109 -5.74 -9.13 13.40
CA PHE A 109 -5.45 -9.13 14.83
C PHE A 109 -4.14 -9.87 15.16
N LEU A 110 -3.28 -9.26 15.97
CA LEU A 110 -1.96 -9.76 16.36
C LEU A 110 -1.00 -10.04 15.17
N ASP A 111 -1.14 -9.32 14.06
CA ASP A 111 -0.37 -9.56 12.84
C ASP A 111 -0.41 -11.04 12.38
N ASN A 112 -1.58 -11.69 12.55
CA ASN A 112 -1.74 -13.11 12.22
C ASN A 112 -1.66 -13.31 10.69
N TYR A 113 -2.43 -12.51 9.94
CA TYR A 113 -2.39 -12.48 8.47
C TYR A 113 -2.02 -11.09 7.98
N LEU A 114 -1.30 -11.02 6.85
CA LEU A 114 -1.18 -9.82 6.04
C LEU A 114 -2.06 -9.98 4.80
N PHE A 115 -3.19 -9.29 4.75
CA PHE A 115 -4.05 -9.25 3.59
C PHE A 115 -3.71 -8.02 2.73
N PHE A 116 -3.72 -8.17 1.40
CA PHE A 116 -3.51 -7.03 0.51
C PHE A 116 -4.10 -7.29 -0.89
N HIS A 117 -4.27 -6.23 -1.67
CA HIS A 117 -4.66 -6.31 -3.08
C HIS A 117 -3.89 -5.29 -3.93
N ASN A 118 -3.78 -5.59 -5.23
CA ASN A 118 -3.13 -4.74 -6.22
C ASN A 118 -4.13 -4.11 -7.22
N LYS A 119 -5.37 -3.86 -6.77
CA LYS A 119 -6.55 -3.44 -7.55
C LYS A 119 -7.08 -4.48 -8.54
N VAL A 120 -6.33 -5.52 -8.88
CA VAL A 120 -6.75 -6.60 -9.78
C VAL A 120 -7.17 -7.84 -8.99
N ASN A 121 -6.27 -8.34 -8.14
CA ASN A 121 -6.50 -9.51 -7.29
C ASN A 121 -6.10 -9.24 -5.84
N ALA A 122 -6.62 -10.04 -4.93
CA ALA A 122 -6.26 -10.01 -3.51
C ALA A 122 -5.41 -11.21 -3.12
N TYR A 123 -4.56 -11.00 -2.12
CA TYR A 123 -3.52 -11.93 -1.68
C TYR A 123 -3.42 -11.95 -0.17
N LEU A 124 -2.78 -12.99 0.34
CA LEU A 124 -2.53 -13.20 1.76
C LEU A 124 -1.11 -13.68 1.98
N ILE A 125 -0.49 -13.22 3.06
CA ILE A 125 0.62 -13.92 3.71
C ILE A 125 0.06 -14.49 4.99
N ASP A 126 0.09 -15.81 5.12
CA ASP A 126 -0.47 -16.56 6.22
C ASP A 126 0.41 -16.51 7.50
N PRO A 127 -0.05 -17.09 8.62
CA PRO A 127 0.73 -17.13 9.86
C PRO A 127 2.08 -17.85 9.74
N SER A 128 2.24 -18.77 8.79
CA SER A 128 3.50 -19.47 8.53
C SER A 128 4.48 -18.63 7.70
N GLY A 129 4.01 -17.54 7.09
CA GLY A 129 4.74 -16.69 6.15
C GLY A 129 4.61 -17.13 4.70
N ALA A 130 3.72 -18.07 4.39
CA ALA A 130 3.45 -18.50 3.04
C ALA A 130 2.58 -17.46 2.31
N PHE A 131 2.96 -17.15 1.06
CA PHE A 131 2.20 -16.29 0.17
C PHE A 131 1.15 -17.09 -0.58
N VAL A 132 -0.12 -16.68 -0.47
CA VAL A 132 -1.25 -17.34 -1.10
C VAL A 132 -2.18 -16.31 -1.74
N SER A 133 -2.84 -16.68 -2.84
CA SER A 133 -3.93 -15.89 -3.41
C SER A 133 -5.20 -16.07 -2.58
N VAL A 134 -5.99 -15.01 -2.43
CA VAL A 134 -7.32 -15.07 -1.82
C VAL A 134 -8.36 -15.26 -2.93
N GLY A 135 -9.35 -16.12 -2.66
CA GLY A 135 -10.34 -16.53 -3.67
C GLY A 135 -9.85 -17.67 -4.55
N GLY A 136 -10.77 -18.28 -5.29
CA GLY A 136 -10.48 -19.47 -6.09
C GLY A 136 -10.01 -20.65 -5.27
N LYS A 137 -10.47 -20.79 -4.03
CA LYS A 137 -10.30 -21.95 -3.15
C LYS A 137 -11.61 -22.67 -2.97
N LEU A 138 -11.54 -23.97 -2.80
CA LEU A 138 -12.71 -24.77 -2.44
C LEU A 138 -13.17 -24.37 -1.02
N SER A 139 -14.41 -23.91 -0.90
CA SER A 139 -14.97 -23.48 0.39
C SER A 139 -15.79 -24.58 1.06
N ASN A 140 -16.52 -25.37 0.25
CA ASN A 140 -17.37 -26.45 0.73
C ASN A 140 -17.61 -27.48 -0.38
N VAL A 141 -17.92 -28.70 0.03
CA VAL A 141 -18.53 -29.73 -0.84
C VAL A 141 -19.81 -30.17 -0.17
N GLU A 142 -20.93 -29.75 -0.73
CA GLU A 142 -22.26 -30.13 -0.26
C GLU A 142 -22.62 -31.53 -0.73
N ILE A 143 -23.18 -32.34 0.16
CA ILE A 143 -23.70 -33.65 -0.11
C ILE A 143 -25.22 -33.55 -0.28
N VAL A 144 -25.70 -33.46 -1.50
CA VAL A 144 -27.13 -33.49 -1.78
C VAL A 144 -27.65 -34.95 -1.74
N ASN A 145 -26.83 -35.88 -2.21
CA ASN A 145 -27.04 -37.31 -2.10
C ASN A 145 -25.68 -38.01 -2.02
N GLY A 146 -25.46 -38.75 -0.96
CA GLY A 146 -24.20 -39.47 -0.67
C GLY A 146 -24.08 -40.82 -1.41
N GLY A 147 -25.10 -41.22 -2.19
CA GLY A 147 -25.13 -42.52 -2.85
C GLY A 147 -25.23 -43.68 -1.85
N GLY A 148 -24.68 -44.83 -2.23
CA GLY A 148 -24.66 -46.03 -1.38
C GLY A 148 -23.67 -47.05 -1.88
N GLY A 149 -23.40 -48.06 -1.07
CA GLY A 149 -22.56 -49.19 -1.42
C GLY A 149 -21.06 -48.91 -1.44
N PHE A 150 -20.61 -47.70 -1.11
CA PHE A 150 -19.18 -47.35 -1.00
C PHE A 150 -18.55 -48.02 0.24
N SER A 151 -17.29 -48.37 0.12
CA SER A 151 -16.45 -48.81 1.21
C SER A 151 -15.76 -47.64 1.89
N GLN A 152 -15.12 -47.86 3.06
CA GLN A 152 -14.26 -46.85 3.69
C GLN A 152 -13.01 -46.50 2.90
N GLY A 153 -12.70 -47.19 1.83
CA GLY A 153 -11.65 -46.86 0.88
C GLY A 153 -12.05 -45.87 -0.22
N ALA A 154 -13.29 -45.40 -0.22
CA ALA A 154 -13.75 -44.40 -1.18
C ALA A 154 -12.93 -43.11 -1.06
N THR A 155 -12.73 -42.43 -2.17
CA THR A 155 -11.96 -41.19 -2.26
C THR A 155 -12.80 -40.09 -2.92
N ILE A 156 -12.48 -38.83 -2.66
CA ILE A 156 -13.06 -37.70 -3.37
C ILE A 156 -12.11 -37.27 -4.48
N VAL A 157 -12.61 -37.21 -5.70
CA VAL A 157 -11.85 -36.83 -6.91
C VAL A 157 -12.42 -35.52 -7.45
N PHE A 158 -11.54 -34.51 -7.61
CA PHE A 158 -11.86 -33.22 -8.20
C PHE A 158 -11.33 -33.18 -9.64
N SER A 159 -12.22 -32.93 -10.62
CA SER A 159 -11.79 -32.79 -12.01
C SER A 159 -11.25 -31.40 -12.31
N GLY A 160 -10.22 -31.32 -13.14
CA GLY A 160 -9.63 -30.05 -13.58
C GLY A 160 -8.79 -29.32 -12.55
N SER A 161 -8.58 -29.90 -11.35
CA SER A 161 -7.72 -29.36 -10.31
C SER A 161 -6.83 -30.43 -9.71
N THR A 162 -5.53 -30.24 -9.78
CA THR A 162 -4.54 -31.13 -9.17
C THR A 162 -4.20 -30.80 -7.72
N SER A 163 -4.73 -29.68 -7.20
CA SER A 163 -4.37 -29.17 -5.87
C SER A 163 -5.46 -29.37 -4.81
N CYS A 164 -6.71 -29.69 -5.21
CA CYS A 164 -7.78 -29.94 -4.23
C CYS A 164 -7.71 -31.36 -3.70
N ALA A 165 -7.93 -31.54 -2.39
CA ALA A 165 -8.06 -32.83 -1.76
C ALA A 165 -9.12 -32.79 -0.65
N ALA A 166 -9.87 -33.89 -0.52
CA ALA A 166 -10.86 -34.06 0.55
C ALA A 166 -10.98 -35.53 0.91
N THR A 167 -11.40 -35.80 2.14
CA THR A 167 -11.61 -37.13 2.69
C THR A 167 -13.09 -37.35 2.95
N PRO A 168 -13.74 -38.41 2.41
CA PRO A 168 -15.11 -38.72 2.71
C PRO A 168 -15.23 -39.53 4.01
N THR A 169 -16.34 -39.33 4.72
CA THR A 169 -16.79 -40.25 5.76
C THR A 169 -17.92 -41.11 5.21
N VAL A 170 -17.75 -42.42 5.24
CA VAL A 170 -18.71 -43.38 4.70
C VAL A 170 -19.42 -44.09 5.83
N ASP A 171 -20.76 -44.11 5.83
CA ASP A 171 -21.58 -44.94 6.73
C ASP A 171 -21.37 -46.42 6.41
N ILE A 172 -20.88 -47.16 7.40
CA ILE A 172 -20.55 -48.58 7.28
C ILE A 172 -21.76 -49.48 6.90
N ASN A 173 -22.96 -49.06 7.28
CA ASN A 173 -24.17 -49.88 7.08
C ASN A 173 -24.79 -49.67 5.69
N THR A 174 -24.83 -48.44 5.23
CA THR A 174 -25.48 -48.06 3.98
C THR A 174 -24.48 -47.90 2.82
N GLY A 175 -23.20 -47.64 3.17
CA GLY A 175 -22.19 -47.25 2.19
C GLY A 175 -22.42 -45.86 1.60
N ALA A 176 -23.21 -45.01 2.27
CA ALA A 176 -23.40 -43.62 1.84
C ALA A 176 -22.32 -42.72 2.37
N VAL A 177 -21.89 -41.75 1.55
CA VAL A 177 -21.02 -40.68 2.00
C VAL A 177 -21.84 -39.69 2.83
N THR A 178 -21.49 -39.51 4.11
CA THR A 178 -22.25 -38.71 5.07
C THR A 178 -21.57 -37.39 5.42
N ALA A 179 -20.25 -37.30 5.24
CA ALA A 179 -19.49 -36.07 5.42
C ALA A 179 -18.28 -36.04 4.48
N ILE A 180 -17.83 -34.85 4.15
CA ILE A 180 -16.61 -34.61 3.36
C ILE A 180 -15.79 -33.54 4.07
N GLU A 181 -14.58 -33.90 4.46
CA GLU A 181 -13.61 -32.98 5.06
C GLU A 181 -12.62 -32.54 3.97
N ILE A 182 -12.55 -31.22 3.72
CA ILE A 182 -11.59 -30.63 2.79
C ILE A 182 -10.20 -30.61 3.47
N THR A 183 -9.28 -31.43 2.99
CA THR A 183 -7.90 -31.50 3.51
C THR A 183 -6.95 -30.55 2.76
N ASN A 184 -7.28 -30.18 1.52
CA ASN A 184 -6.60 -29.13 0.76
C ASN A 184 -7.63 -28.41 -0.12
N ALA A 185 -7.81 -27.11 0.15
CA ALA A 185 -8.78 -26.29 -0.57
C ALA A 185 -8.34 -25.88 -1.98
N GLY A 186 -7.10 -26.17 -2.37
CA GLY A 186 -6.52 -25.69 -3.62
C GLY A 186 -6.27 -24.18 -3.63
N SER A 187 -5.89 -23.65 -4.77
CA SER A 187 -5.71 -22.21 -4.99
C SER A 187 -5.81 -21.87 -6.48
N GLY A 188 -6.23 -20.64 -6.78
CA GLY A 188 -6.30 -20.14 -8.15
C GLY A 188 -7.36 -20.81 -9.04
N LEU A 189 -8.40 -21.41 -8.44
CA LEU A 189 -9.49 -22.04 -9.17
C LEU A 189 -10.37 -20.98 -9.83
N THR A 190 -10.43 -20.98 -11.13
CA THR A 190 -11.29 -20.05 -11.91
C THR A 190 -12.66 -20.65 -12.25
N VAL A 191 -12.78 -21.98 -12.12
CA VAL A 191 -14.00 -22.74 -12.38
C VAL A 191 -14.22 -23.70 -11.23
N VAL A 192 -15.49 -23.86 -10.82
CA VAL A 192 -15.87 -24.84 -9.79
C VAL A 192 -15.52 -26.26 -10.31
N PRO A 193 -14.66 -27.02 -9.60
CA PRO A 193 -14.32 -28.37 -10.03
C PRO A 193 -15.55 -29.28 -9.89
N SER A 194 -15.74 -30.20 -10.84
CA SER A 194 -16.72 -31.27 -10.62
C SER A 194 -16.15 -32.26 -9.60
N VAL A 195 -17.02 -32.77 -8.75
CA VAL A 195 -16.66 -33.71 -7.66
C VAL A 195 -17.25 -35.06 -7.93
N THR A 196 -16.43 -36.09 -7.84
CA THR A 196 -16.86 -37.48 -7.99
C THR A 196 -16.32 -38.33 -6.85
N ILE A 197 -17.02 -39.44 -6.57
CA ILE A 197 -16.55 -40.42 -5.59
C ILE A 197 -15.79 -41.51 -6.38
N GLY A 198 -14.49 -41.62 -6.06
CA GLY A 198 -13.64 -42.68 -6.58
C GLY A 198 -13.75 -43.94 -5.74
N VAL A 199 -13.82 -45.08 -6.35
CA VAL A 199 -13.82 -46.39 -5.68
C VAL A 199 -12.44 -47.02 -5.74
N PRO A 200 -11.98 -47.74 -4.69
CA PRO A 200 -10.72 -48.46 -4.72
C PRO A 200 -10.75 -49.60 -5.74
N THR A 201 -9.60 -49.93 -6.27
CA THR A 201 -9.44 -51.06 -7.21
C THR A 201 -9.80 -52.37 -6.51
N PRO A 202 -10.52 -53.30 -7.19
CA PRO A 202 -10.80 -54.63 -6.66
C PRO A 202 -9.52 -55.38 -6.26
N VAL A 203 -9.54 -56.03 -5.12
CA VAL A 203 -8.45 -56.89 -4.64
C VAL A 203 -8.81 -58.34 -4.86
N SER A 204 -7.97 -59.07 -5.60
CA SER A 204 -8.11 -60.49 -5.82
C SER A 204 -6.94 -61.22 -5.14
N ILE A 205 -7.25 -62.04 -4.15
CA ILE A 205 -6.26 -62.70 -3.31
C ILE A 205 -6.76 -64.12 -2.92
N SER A 206 -5.82 -65.06 -2.76
CA SER A 206 -6.20 -66.38 -2.26
C SER A 206 -6.60 -66.31 -0.78
N GLY A 207 -7.71 -66.94 -0.43
CA GLY A 207 -8.23 -66.97 0.94
C GLY A 207 -8.77 -68.34 1.33
N THR A 208 -8.81 -68.56 2.63
CA THR A 208 -9.40 -69.77 3.26
C THR A 208 -10.28 -69.38 4.42
N GLY A 209 -11.32 -70.20 4.68
CA GLY A 209 -12.25 -70.01 5.83
C GLY A 209 -13.14 -71.24 5.97
N ASP A 210 -13.57 -71.51 7.18
CA ASP A 210 -14.42 -72.65 7.47
C ASP A 210 -15.91 -72.32 7.25
N ILE A 211 -16.71 -73.34 6.93
CA ILE A 211 -18.15 -73.21 6.83
C ILE A 211 -18.76 -72.70 8.15
N ASP A 212 -19.81 -71.92 8.08
CA ASP A 212 -20.53 -71.33 9.21
C ASP A 212 -19.69 -70.36 10.05
N THR A 213 -18.49 -69.94 9.57
CA THR A 213 -17.67 -68.89 10.19
C THR A 213 -17.81 -67.53 9.49
N TYR A 214 -17.36 -66.48 10.11
CA TYR A 214 -17.36 -65.09 9.62
C TYR A 214 -15.97 -64.61 9.18
N GLU A 215 -15.01 -65.51 9.17
CA GLU A 215 -13.58 -65.13 9.00
C GLU A 215 -13.00 -65.70 7.71
N ILE A 216 -12.26 -64.87 6.97
CA ILE A 216 -11.49 -65.27 5.79
C ILE A 216 -10.05 -64.93 6.07
N THR A 217 -9.18 -65.96 6.06
CA THR A 217 -7.75 -65.79 6.20
C THR A 217 -7.14 -65.54 4.81
N VAL A 218 -6.44 -64.45 4.65
CA VAL A 218 -5.73 -64.00 3.43
C VAL A 218 -4.27 -63.71 3.73
N ALA A 219 -3.41 -63.63 2.69
CA ALA A 219 -1.99 -63.32 2.90
C ALA A 219 -1.76 -61.89 3.40
N SER A 220 -2.61 -60.91 3.02
CA SER A 220 -2.55 -59.52 3.44
C SER A 220 -3.91 -58.85 3.25
N ILE A 221 -4.30 -57.97 4.16
CA ILE A 221 -5.50 -57.16 4.03
C ILE A 221 -5.26 -55.83 3.33
N THR A 222 -4.05 -55.56 2.79
CA THR A 222 -3.69 -54.32 2.12
C THR A 222 -4.61 -54.09 0.89
N GLY A 223 -5.28 -52.91 0.86
CA GLY A 223 -6.22 -52.53 -0.19
C GLY A 223 -7.65 -53.09 0.01
N ILE A 224 -7.91 -53.88 1.07
CA ILE A 224 -9.22 -54.34 1.48
C ILE A 224 -9.77 -53.35 2.50
N TYR A 225 -11.00 -52.91 2.30
CA TYR A 225 -11.65 -51.90 3.16
C TYR A 225 -12.98 -52.41 3.69
N ILE A 226 -13.35 -51.94 4.88
CA ILE A 226 -14.67 -52.21 5.44
C ILE A 226 -15.75 -51.68 4.50
N GLY A 227 -16.79 -52.50 4.25
CA GLY A 227 -17.86 -52.19 3.32
C GLY A 227 -17.68 -52.80 1.91
N MET A 228 -16.48 -53.27 1.53
CA MET A 228 -16.29 -54.01 0.29
C MET A 228 -17.14 -55.30 0.25
N VAL A 229 -17.74 -55.58 -0.88
CA VAL A 229 -18.44 -56.85 -1.12
C VAL A 229 -17.44 -57.96 -1.42
N VAL A 230 -17.65 -59.10 -0.83
CA VAL A 230 -16.78 -60.26 -0.95
C VAL A 230 -17.43 -61.29 -1.84
N SER A 231 -16.69 -61.84 -2.77
CA SER A 231 -17.13 -62.93 -3.65
C SER A 231 -16.02 -63.97 -3.79
N GLY A 232 -16.41 -65.23 -3.85
CA GLY A 232 -15.52 -66.37 -3.95
C GLY A 232 -16.21 -67.68 -3.61
N THR A 233 -15.52 -68.79 -3.83
CA THR A 233 -16.07 -70.12 -3.48
C THR A 233 -16.28 -70.23 -1.99
N GLY A 234 -17.49 -70.66 -1.60
CA GLY A 234 -17.90 -70.82 -0.19
C GLY A 234 -18.37 -69.56 0.52
N VAL A 235 -18.15 -68.39 -0.06
CA VAL A 235 -18.55 -67.10 0.51
C VAL A 235 -20.02 -66.83 0.24
N THR A 236 -20.76 -66.36 1.29
CA THR A 236 -22.17 -65.95 1.14
C THR A 236 -22.30 -64.78 0.18
N THR A 237 -23.22 -64.90 -0.81
CA THR A 237 -23.40 -63.90 -1.86
C THR A 237 -23.80 -62.54 -1.29
N GLY A 238 -23.10 -61.46 -1.73
CA GLY A 238 -23.40 -60.08 -1.34
C GLY A 238 -22.95 -59.70 0.07
N VAL A 239 -22.22 -60.58 0.77
CA VAL A 239 -21.64 -60.27 2.08
C VAL A 239 -20.58 -59.19 1.99
N ARG A 240 -20.51 -58.36 3.02
CA ARG A 240 -19.54 -57.26 3.10
C ARG A 240 -18.51 -57.49 4.18
N VAL A 241 -17.34 -56.90 3.99
CA VAL A 241 -16.31 -56.78 5.04
C VAL A 241 -16.84 -55.88 6.18
N THR A 242 -16.84 -56.39 7.39
CA THR A 242 -17.25 -55.68 8.61
C THR A 242 -16.12 -55.35 9.52
N GLY A 243 -14.97 -56.00 9.37
CA GLY A 243 -13.78 -55.74 10.19
C GLY A 243 -12.57 -56.59 9.83
N PHE A 244 -11.53 -56.47 10.61
CA PHE A 244 -10.25 -57.19 10.47
C PHE A 244 -9.79 -57.74 11.81
N ILE A 245 -9.12 -58.89 11.80
CA ILE A 245 -8.39 -59.44 12.95
C ILE A 245 -6.91 -59.56 12.55
N GLY A 246 -6.08 -58.75 13.14
CA GLY A 246 -4.68 -58.65 12.75
C GLY A 246 -4.47 -58.14 11.31
N THR A 247 -3.50 -58.66 10.61
CA THR A 247 -3.13 -58.21 9.25
C THR A 247 -3.47 -59.23 8.15
N THR A 248 -4.11 -60.32 8.52
CA THR A 248 -4.34 -61.47 7.63
C THR A 248 -5.76 -62.04 7.68
N THR A 249 -6.63 -61.57 8.59
CA THR A 249 -8.00 -62.09 8.69
C THR A 249 -9.02 -60.99 8.45
N VAL A 250 -9.92 -61.24 7.46
CA VAL A 250 -11.06 -60.41 7.12
C VAL A 250 -12.30 -60.96 7.77
N VAL A 251 -13.07 -60.12 8.49
CA VAL A 251 -14.35 -60.48 9.09
C VAL A 251 -15.48 -59.99 8.18
N VAL A 252 -16.47 -60.84 7.93
CA VAL A 252 -17.61 -60.55 7.03
C VAL A 252 -18.92 -60.54 7.81
N GLY A 253 -19.97 -59.89 7.24
CA GLY A 253 -21.24 -59.63 7.95
C GLY A 253 -22.20 -60.83 8.01
N ALA A 254 -21.91 -61.97 7.37
CA ALA A 254 -22.70 -63.17 7.41
C ALA A 254 -21.80 -64.41 7.32
N PRO A 255 -22.24 -65.58 7.94
CA PRO A 255 -21.43 -66.79 7.92
C PRO A 255 -21.31 -67.36 6.51
N HIS A 256 -20.23 -68.05 6.25
CA HIS A 256 -19.96 -68.70 4.94
C HIS A 256 -20.90 -69.85 4.69
N THR A 257 -21.37 -69.98 3.42
CA THR A 257 -22.27 -71.06 2.99
C THR A 257 -21.53 -72.34 2.64
N GLY A 258 -20.24 -72.33 2.58
CA GLY A 258 -19.35 -73.46 2.36
C GLY A 258 -17.92 -73.15 2.77
N ALA A 259 -17.02 -74.12 2.74
CA ALA A 259 -15.62 -73.90 3.00
C ALA A 259 -15.05 -72.89 1.96
N VAL A 260 -14.50 -71.79 2.46
CA VAL A 260 -13.88 -70.74 1.61
C VAL A 260 -12.54 -71.23 1.09
N SER A 261 -12.38 -71.19 -0.24
CA SER A 261 -11.11 -71.59 -0.85
C SER A 261 -10.87 -70.97 -2.20
N GLY A 262 -9.60 -70.79 -2.57
CA GLY A 262 -9.20 -70.22 -3.85
C GLY A 262 -9.20 -68.72 -3.88
N THR A 263 -9.44 -68.14 -5.03
CA THR A 263 -9.41 -66.70 -5.25
C THR A 263 -10.65 -66.04 -4.66
N ILE A 264 -10.46 -65.15 -3.74
CA ILE A 264 -11.49 -64.27 -3.15
C ILE A 264 -11.29 -62.88 -3.72
N VAL A 265 -12.40 -62.28 -4.17
CA VAL A 265 -12.42 -60.95 -4.76
C VAL A 265 -13.17 -60.00 -3.81
N PHE A 266 -12.50 -58.93 -3.43
CA PHE A 266 -13.04 -57.82 -2.66
C PHE A 266 -13.30 -56.65 -3.59
N THR A 267 -14.56 -56.20 -3.72
CA THR A 267 -14.95 -55.17 -4.66
C THR A 267 -15.75 -54.09 -3.99
N ASP A 268 -15.42 -52.85 -4.26
CA ASP A 268 -16.28 -51.73 -3.92
C ASP A 268 -17.35 -51.61 -5.01
N LEU A 269 -18.61 -51.71 -4.64
CA LEU A 269 -19.71 -51.69 -5.63
C LEU A 269 -20.19 -50.28 -5.92
N GLY A 270 -19.90 -49.28 -5.10
CA GLY A 270 -20.25 -47.88 -5.20
C GLY A 270 -21.39 -47.62 -6.18
N TYR A 271 -22.63 -47.61 -5.73
CA TYR A 271 -23.79 -47.49 -6.60
C TYR A 271 -24.76 -46.39 -6.17
N GLY A 272 -25.68 -46.10 -7.06
CA GLY A 272 -26.73 -45.10 -6.86
C GLY A 272 -26.32 -43.74 -7.34
N PRO A 273 -27.31 -42.90 -7.62
CA PRO A 273 -26.99 -41.50 -7.92
C PRO A 273 -26.47 -40.83 -6.68
N TYR A 274 -25.22 -40.45 -6.69
CA TYR A 274 -24.70 -39.47 -5.73
C TYR A 274 -24.67 -38.07 -6.37
N ILE A 275 -24.92 -37.04 -5.59
CA ILE A 275 -24.89 -35.66 -6.04
C ILE A 275 -24.05 -34.88 -5.01
N LEU A 276 -22.88 -34.48 -5.45
CA LEU A 276 -21.96 -33.64 -4.71
C LEU A 276 -21.79 -32.31 -5.44
N THR A 277 -21.87 -31.20 -4.72
CA THR A 277 -21.71 -29.87 -5.30
C THR A 277 -20.55 -29.17 -4.57
N ALA A 278 -19.51 -28.82 -5.33
CA ALA A 278 -18.43 -28.03 -4.83
C ALA A 278 -18.79 -26.53 -4.88
N TYR A 279 -18.31 -25.78 -3.91
CA TYR A 279 -18.44 -24.34 -3.86
C TYR A 279 -17.05 -23.72 -3.73
N LEU A 280 -16.81 -22.64 -4.47
CA LEU A 280 -15.60 -21.85 -4.33
C LEU A 280 -15.83 -20.72 -3.32
N SER A 281 -14.78 -20.34 -2.60
CA SER A 281 -14.75 -19.10 -1.82
C SER A 281 -14.97 -17.92 -2.79
N SER A 282 -16.04 -17.20 -2.59
CA SER A 282 -16.46 -16.12 -3.48
C SER A 282 -15.89 -14.78 -3.04
N LEU A 283 -14.56 -14.62 -3.14
CA LEU A 283 -13.98 -13.29 -3.13
C LEU A 283 -14.57 -12.51 -4.31
N PRO A 284 -15.10 -11.31 -4.11
CA PRO A 284 -15.59 -10.49 -5.20
C PRO A 284 -14.50 -10.29 -6.25
N THR A 285 -14.86 -10.42 -7.52
CA THR A 285 -13.93 -10.17 -8.62
C THR A 285 -13.60 -8.68 -8.70
N GLY A 286 -12.32 -8.34 -8.92
CA GLY A 286 -11.89 -6.96 -9.18
C GLY A 286 -12.56 -6.36 -10.44
N PRO A 287 -12.29 -5.11 -10.77
CA PRO A 287 -11.27 -4.25 -10.17
C PRO A 287 -11.67 -3.73 -8.78
N TYR A 288 -10.68 -3.72 -7.89
CA TYR A 288 -10.84 -3.14 -6.55
C TYR A 288 -10.48 -1.67 -6.56
N ILE A 289 -11.09 -0.92 -5.64
CA ILE A 289 -10.76 0.49 -5.40
C ILE A 289 -9.55 0.62 -4.46
N SER A 290 -9.10 1.84 -4.23
CA SER A 290 -7.98 2.11 -3.33
C SER A 290 -8.34 1.82 -1.87
N GLY A 291 -7.40 1.21 -1.15
CA GLY A 291 -7.53 0.90 0.27
C GLY A 291 -8.17 -0.45 0.57
N CYS A 292 -7.88 -0.93 1.75
CA CYS A 292 -8.54 -2.03 2.43
C CYS A 292 -8.57 -1.73 3.93
N VAL A 293 -9.52 -2.30 4.66
CA VAL A 293 -9.77 -1.97 6.06
C VAL A 293 -9.90 -3.23 6.89
N PHE A 294 -9.32 -3.22 8.09
CA PHE A 294 -9.58 -4.23 9.12
C PHE A 294 -10.29 -3.56 10.28
N LEU A 295 -11.51 -3.96 10.52
CA LEU A 295 -12.37 -3.40 11.57
C LEU A 295 -13.18 -4.53 12.20
N ASP A 296 -13.20 -4.60 13.54
CA ASP A 296 -13.97 -5.56 14.34
C ASP A 296 -13.82 -7.02 13.90
N ASN A 297 -12.56 -7.41 13.62
CA ASN A 297 -12.15 -8.73 13.13
C ASN A 297 -12.64 -9.10 11.72
N TYR A 298 -13.14 -8.16 10.94
CA TYR A 298 -13.44 -8.35 9.51
C TYR A 298 -12.44 -7.62 8.63
N ALA A 299 -12.06 -8.22 7.52
CA ALA A 299 -11.35 -7.55 6.43
C ALA A 299 -12.37 -7.01 5.42
N PHE A 300 -12.22 -5.75 5.01
CA PHE A 300 -13.09 -5.09 4.04
C PHE A 300 -12.32 -4.71 2.79
N ILE A 301 -12.94 -4.89 1.62
CA ILE A 301 -12.42 -4.52 0.31
C ILE A 301 -13.53 -3.87 -0.53
N GLY A 302 -13.23 -2.75 -1.17
CA GLY A 302 -14.17 -2.08 -2.06
C GLY A 302 -13.96 -2.46 -3.53
N THR A 303 -15.04 -2.48 -4.30
CA THR A 303 -15.03 -2.78 -5.73
C THR A 303 -15.57 -1.62 -6.56
N SER A 304 -15.21 -1.56 -7.83
CA SER A 304 -15.63 -0.50 -8.77
C SER A 304 -17.13 -0.47 -9.06
N ASN A 305 -17.89 -1.48 -8.64
CA ASN A 305 -19.34 -1.51 -8.73
C ASN A 305 -20.06 -0.95 -7.49
N ASN A 306 -19.40 -0.06 -6.75
CA ASN A 306 -19.90 0.63 -5.55
C ASN A 306 -20.29 -0.32 -4.40
N ARG A 307 -19.59 -1.45 -4.25
CA ARG A 307 -19.81 -2.39 -3.16
C ARG A 307 -18.58 -2.53 -2.28
N ILE A 308 -18.81 -2.63 -0.99
CA ILE A 308 -17.78 -2.90 0.02
C ILE A 308 -18.10 -4.28 0.61
N TYR A 309 -17.26 -5.24 0.31
CA TYR A 309 -17.40 -6.63 0.79
C TYR A 309 -16.61 -6.83 2.08
N ASN A 310 -17.07 -7.76 2.90
CA ASN A 310 -16.35 -8.19 4.09
C ASN A 310 -16.04 -9.69 4.07
N SER A 311 -14.94 -10.06 4.73
CA SER A 311 -14.57 -11.45 5.02
C SER A 311 -15.49 -12.06 6.06
N SER A 312 -15.32 -13.35 6.33
CA SER A 312 -15.85 -13.98 7.56
C SER A 312 -15.15 -13.42 8.80
N LEU A 313 -15.82 -13.51 9.95
CA LEU A 313 -15.29 -13.02 11.23
C LEU A 313 -13.98 -13.75 11.59
N GLY A 314 -12.92 -13.00 11.77
CA GLY A 314 -11.60 -13.52 12.14
C GLY A 314 -10.86 -14.29 11.05
N ASP A 315 -11.48 -14.51 9.89
CA ASP A 315 -10.90 -15.28 8.78
C ASP A 315 -10.87 -14.48 7.45
N PRO A 316 -9.74 -13.85 7.09
CA PRO A 316 -9.61 -13.10 5.85
C PRO A 316 -9.47 -14.01 4.61
N THR A 317 -9.47 -15.34 4.77
CA THR A 317 -9.38 -16.28 3.66
C THR A 317 -10.76 -16.63 3.09
N THR A 318 -11.82 -16.47 3.87
CA THR A 318 -13.19 -16.86 3.52
C THR A 318 -14.07 -15.63 3.31
N TRP A 319 -14.73 -15.58 2.15
CA TRP A 319 -15.59 -14.49 1.69
C TRP A 319 -16.91 -15.03 1.18
N ASP A 320 -17.99 -14.29 1.39
CA ASP A 320 -19.32 -14.59 0.82
C ASP A 320 -19.74 -13.44 -0.10
N ALA A 321 -20.24 -13.80 -1.28
CA ALA A 321 -20.72 -12.85 -2.30
C ALA A 321 -21.91 -12.01 -1.82
N LEU A 322 -22.63 -12.45 -0.80
CA LEU A 322 -23.78 -11.75 -0.23
C LEU A 322 -23.42 -10.81 0.93
N ASN A 323 -22.19 -10.94 1.46
CA ASN A 323 -21.72 -10.11 2.57
C ASN A 323 -21.12 -8.80 2.03
N PHE A 324 -21.96 -7.85 1.69
CA PHE A 324 -21.52 -6.53 1.19
C PHE A 324 -22.44 -5.40 1.66
N LEU A 325 -21.91 -4.18 1.57
CA LEU A 325 -22.62 -2.91 1.66
C LEU A 325 -22.61 -2.24 0.29
N SER A 326 -23.72 -1.59 -0.05
CA SER A 326 -23.79 -0.71 -1.21
C SER A 326 -23.44 0.73 -0.82
N PHE A 327 -22.61 1.39 -1.63
CA PHE A 327 -22.34 2.82 -1.54
C PHE A 327 -23.35 3.55 -2.42
N GLU A 328 -24.53 3.86 -1.87
CA GLU A 328 -25.71 4.32 -2.66
C GLU A 328 -26.32 5.62 -2.18
N GLN A 329 -25.80 6.25 -1.12
CA GLN A 329 -26.42 7.44 -0.53
C GLN A 329 -26.44 8.64 -1.49
N THR A 330 -25.52 8.68 -2.45
CA THR A 330 -25.47 9.65 -3.55
C THR A 330 -25.22 8.91 -4.86
N THR A 331 -25.59 9.52 -5.99
CA THR A 331 -25.22 9.01 -7.33
C THR A 331 -23.74 9.28 -7.58
N ASP A 332 -22.88 8.58 -6.86
CA ASP A 332 -21.43 8.80 -6.81
C ASP A 332 -20.68 7.48 -7.02
N ILE A 333 -19.43 7.57 -7.41
CA ILE A 333 -18.57 6.40 -7.65
C ILE A 333 -17.62 6.25 -6.47
N LEU A 334 -17.57 5.05 -5.89
CA LEU A 334 -16.66 4.71 -4.82
C LEU A 334 -15.21 4.73 -5.31
N VAL A 335 -14.36 5.53 -4.66
CA VAL A 335 -12.95 5.76 -5.03
C VAL A 335 -11.99 5.10 -4.07
N GLY A 336 -12.30 5.09 -2.78
CA GLY A 336 -11.41 4.52 -1.77
C GLY A 336 -12.09 4.28 -0.43
N ILE A 337 -11.47 3.41 0.37
CA ILE A 337 -11.89 3.15 1.75
C ILE A 337 -10.70 3.25 2.70
N VAL A 338 -10.96 3.70 3.92
CA VAL A 338 -9.95 3.80 4.98
C VAL A 338 -10.58 3.59 6.36
N LYS A 339 -9.80 3.11 7.31
CA LYS A 339 -10.21 3.10 8.73
C LYS A 339 -9.93 4.46 9.35
N HIS A 340 -10.91 5.03 10.02
CA HIS A 340 -10.74 6.23 10.83
C HIS A 340 -11.49 6.07 12.15
N LEU A 341 -10.77 6.15 13.28
CA LEU A 341 -11.31 5.82 14.59
C LEU A 341 -11.96 4.42 14.58
N ASN A 342 -13.22 4.31 14.96
CA ASN A 342 -14.01 3.08 14.92
C ASN A 342 -14.96 3.01 13.71
N TYR A 343 -14.66 3.76 12.65
CA TYR A 343 -15.46 3.80 11.44
C TYR A 343 -14.67 3.26 10.25
N LEU A 344 -15.38 2.62 9.33
CA LEU A 344 -14.95 2.51 7.95
C LEU A 344 -15.43 3.75 7.22
N VAL A 345 -14.50 4.53 6.66
CA VAL A 345 -14.80 5.72 5.86
C VAL A 345 -14.68 5.36 4.40
N ALA A 346 -15.75 5.58 3.65
CA ALA A 346 -15.82 5.37 2.22
C ALA A 346 -15.87 6.70 1.49
N PHE A 347 -14.94 6.92 0.59
CA PHE A 347 -14.83 8.09 -0.25
C PHE A 347 -15.42 7.81 -1.63
N GLY A 348 -16.47 8.55 -1.98
CA GLY A 348 -16.90 8.68 -3.36
C GLY A 348 -16.12 9.76 -4.09
N SER A 349 -16.41 9.98 -5.37
CA SER A 349 -15.80 11.08 -6.13
C SER A 349 -16.21 12.46 -5.61
N ASN A 350 -17.41 12.62 -5.06
CA ASN A 350 -17.94 13.90 -4.56
C ASN A 350 -18.54 13.83 -3.16
N SER A 351 -18.48 12.70 -2.49
CA SER A 351 -19.07 12.51 -1.15
C SER A 351 -18.23 11.58 -0.29
N THR A 352 -18.39 11.68 1.02
CA THR A 352 -17.78 10.79 2.02
C THR A 352 -18.86 10.23 2.92
N GLN A 353 -18.85 8.93 3.16
CA GLN A 353 -19.77 8.20 4.03
C GLN A 353 -19.00 7.45 5.12
N PHE A 354 -19.63 7.38 6.30
CA PHE A 354 -19.09 6.66 7.45
C PHE A 354 -19.96 5.45 7.75
N TYR A 355 -19.30 4.34 8.05
CA TYR A 355 -19.93 3.09 8.46
C TYR A 355 -19.40 2.66 9.82
N TYR A 356 -20.30 2.24 10.69
CA TYR A 356 -19.99 1.73 12.03
C TYR A 356 -20.45 0.27 12.18
N ASP A 357 -19.90 -0.45 13.13
CA ASP A 357 -20.38 -1.80 13.44
C ASP A 357 -21.79 -1.75 14.05
N ALA A 358 -22.77 -2.21 13.29
CA ALA A 358 -24.17 -2.31 13.68
C ALA A 358 -24.51 -3.72 14.21
N SER A 359 -23.53 -4.62 14.27
CA SER A 359 -23.70 -6.03 14.70
C SER A 359 -24.80 -6.77 13.94
N ASN A 360 -24.96 -6.48 12.64
CA ASN A 360 -25.94 -7.17 11.81
C ASN A 360 -25.60 -8.65 11.71
N VAL A 361 -26.60 -9.52 11.90
CA VAL A 361 -26.42 -10.98 11.89
C VAL A 361 -26.29 -11.56 10.47
N THR A 362 -26.82 -10.86 9.46
CA THR A 362 -26.84 -11.30 8.07
C THR A 362 -26.31 -10.19 7.17
N GLY A 363 -25.59 -10.54 6.11
CA GLY A 363 -24.94 -9.59 5.21
C GLY A 363 -23.70 -8.95 5.83
N SER A 364 -23.50 -7.66 5.61
CA SER A 364 -22.39 -6.95 6.24
C SER A 364 -22.71 -6.59 7.70
N PRO A 365 -21.73 -6.69 8.63
CA PRO A 365 -21.91 -6.29 10.02
C PRO A 365 -22.09 -4.78 10.18
N LEU A 366 -21.70 -3.98 9.18
CA LEU A 366 -21.70 -2.52 9.26
C LEU A 366 -23.05 -1.90 8.89
N GLY A 367 -23.31 -0.74 9.48
CA GLY A 367 -24.43 0.16 9.15
C GLY A 367 -23.95 1.56 8.80
N VAL A 368 -24.76 2.32 8.08
CA VAL A 368 -24.44 3.70 7.65
C VAL A 368 -24.63 4.68 8.81
N ALA A 369 -23.61 5.49 9.11
CA ALA A 369 -23.69 6.61 10.04
C ALA A 369 -24.18 7.87 9.31
N GLN A 370 -25.49 7.99 9.10
CA GLN A 370 -26.11 9.04 8.28
C GLN A 370 -25.77 10.48 8.73
N SER A 371 -25.52 10.69 10.02
CA SER A 371 -25.20 12.00 10.59
C SER A 371 -23.83 12.55 10.18
N TYR A 372 -22.97 11.73 9.62
CA TYR A 372 -21.56 12.09 9.31
C TYR A 372 -21.26 12.14 7.81
N THR A 373 -22.29 12.19 6.98
CA THR A 373 -22.10 12.31 5.53
C THR A 373 -21.59 13.70 5.15
N SER A 374 -20.61 13.76 4.25
CA SER A 374 -20.05 15.00 3.71
C SER A 374 -20.16 15.05 2.19
N GLU A 375 -20.36 16.24 1.61
CA GLU A 375 -20.33 16.51 0.16
C GLU A 375 -18.91 16.77 -0.38
N ILE A 376 -17.89 16.37 0.36
CA ILE A 376 -16.49 16.39 -0.07
C ILE A 376 -16.07 14.94 -0.32
N GLY A 377 -15.77 14.61 -1.57
CA GLY A 377 -15.29 13.31 -1.99
C GLY A 377 -13.77 13.23 -2.08
N CYS A 378 -13.27 12.33 -2.92
CA CYS A 378 -11.86 12.07 -3.11
C CYS A 378 -11.51 12.06 -4.61
N ALA A 379 -10.51 12.84 -5.01
CA ALA A 379 -10.06 12.93 -6.39
C ALA A 379 -9.28 11.67 -6.83
N THR A 380 -8.51 11.08 -5.92
CA THR A 380 -7.81 9.81 -6.11
C THR A 380 -7.61 9.11 -4.77
N GLY A 381 -8.02 7.86 -4.67
CA GLY A 381 -7.85 7.06 -3.46
C GLY A 381 -6.39 6.79 -3.11
N ASP A 382 -5.47 6.96 -4.06
CA ASP A 382 -4.04 6.79 -3.86
C ASP A 382 -3.41 7.92 -3.01
N SER A 383 -4.15 9.01 -2.79
CA SER A 383 -3.77 10.11 -1.89
C SER A 383 -4.22 9.90 -0.43
N VAL A 384 -5.06 8.91 -0.17
CA VAL A 384 -5.66 8.70 1.16
C VAL A 384 -4.66 8.04 2.10
N VAL A 385 -4.33 8.72 3.19
CA VAL A 385 -3.43 8.19 4.22
C VAL A 385 -4.01 8.45 5.60
N ALA A 386 -4.17 7.37 6.38
CA ALA A 386 -4.51 7.46 7.80
C ALA A 386 -3.24 7.59 8.63
N THR A 387 -3.24 8.47 9.60
CA THR A 387 -2.17 8.62 10.60
C THR A 387 -2.77 9.01 11.94
N ASP A 388 -2.34 8.33 13.01
CA ASP A 388 -2.89 8.52 14.36
C ASP A 388 -4.42 8.61 14.37
N ASN A 389 -4.96 9.79 14.71
CA ASN A 389 -6.40 10.05 14.81
C ASN A 389 -6.95 10.89 13.65
N THR A 390 -6.26 10.92 12.52
CA THR A 390 -6.69 11.70 11.36
C THR A 390 -6.46 10.97 10.04
N VAL A 391 -7.15 11.41 9.00
CA VAL A 391 -6.97 10.97 7.61
C VAL A 391 -6.73 12.19 6.75
N LEU A 392 -5.74 12.11 5.87
CA LEU A 392 -5.46 13.16 4.88
C LEU A 392 -5.75 12.61 3.48
N TRP A 393 -6.32 13.44 2.61
CA TRP A 393 -6.62 13.05 1.24
C TRP A 393 -6.77 14.26 0.31
N MET A 394 -6.62 14.02 -0.98
CA MET A 394 -6.96 14.99 -2.02
C MET A 394 -8.46 14.94 -2.26
N GLY A 395 -9.17 15.94 -1.74
CA GLY A 395 -10.61 16.03 -1.89
C GLY A 395 -11.02 16.64 -3.21
N LEU A 396 -12.24 16.31 -3.62
CA LEU A 396 -12.95 16.89 -4.75
C LEU A 396 -14.40 17.16 -4.35
N SER A 397 -14.98 18.25 -4.79
CA SER A 397 -16.41 18.53 -4.61
C SER A 397 -17.02 19.07 -5.90
N LYS A 398 -18.32 19.02 -6.01
CA LYS A 398 -19.06 19.53 -7.19
C LYS A 398 -18.88 21.03 -7.42
N THR A 399 -18.55 21.78 -6.38
CA THR A 399 -18.46 23.25 -6.41
C THR A 399 -17.05 23.79 -6.32
N HIS A 400 -16.12 22.99 -5.80
CA HIS A 400 -14.72 23.37 -5.63
C HIS A 400 -13.86 22.33 -6.36
N GLY A 401 -12.78 22.78 -6.97
CA GLY A 401 -11.78 21.91 -7.58
C GLY A 401 -11.05 21.05 -6.55
N ARG A 402 -9.91 20.53 -6.94
CA ARG A 402 -9.07 19.70 -6.08
C ARG A 402 -8.46 20.52 -4.95
N SER A 403 -8.55 20.01 -3.74
CA SER A 403 -7.96 20.62 -2.54
C SER A 403 -7.54 19.53 -1.56
N MET A 404 -6.58 19.83 -0.70
CA MET A 404 -6.21 18.87 0.36
C MET A 404 -7.08 19.07 1.59
N TYR A 405 -7.53 17.96 2.12
CA TYR A 405 -8.35 17.89 3.33
C TYR A 405 -7.70 16.99 4.39
N MET A 406 -8.07 17.27 5.61
CA MET A 406 -7.71 16.47 6.79
C MET A 406 -8.98 16.24 7.62
N MET A 407 -9.13 15.07 8.21
CA MET A 407 -10.25 14.78 9.11
C MET A 407 -9.97 15.34 10.51
N ASP A 408 -10.89 16.14 11.02
CA ASP A 408 -10.92 16.56 12.43
C ASP A 408 -12.15 15.92 13.09
N GLY A 409 -11.90 14.87 13.88
CA GLY A 409 -12.98 13.98 14.29
C GLY A 409 -13.65 13.34 13.07
N VAL A 410 -14.91 13.67 12.81
CA VAL A 410 -15.67 13.18 11.65
C VAL A 410 -15.94 14.25 10.59
N SER A 411 -15.33 15.43 10.74
CA SER A 411 -15.54 16.58 9.85
C SER A 411 -14.30 16.86 9.00
N PRO A 412 -14.42 17.02 7.68
CA PRO A 412 -13.32 17.37 6.80
C PRO A 412 -12.96 18.86 6.96
N ILE A 413 -11.68 19.14 7.14
CA ILE A 413 -11.11 20.49 7.18
C ILE A 413 -10.17 20.67 5.99
N LYS A 414 -10.32 21.75 5.23
CA LYS A 414 -9.39 22.12 4.16
C LYS A 414 -8.07 22.59 4.75
N ILE A 415 -6.96 21.99 4.31
CA ILE A 415 -5.59 22.32 4.75
C ILE A 415 -4.73 22.91 3.63
N SER A 416 -5.16 22.83 2.38
CA SER A 416 -4.45 23.47 1.29
C SER A 416 -4.78 24.94 1.16
N THR A 417 -3.79 25.73 0.72
CA THR A 417 -3.95 27.09 0.25
C THR A 417 -4.34 27.10 -1.23
N ASN A 418 -4.83 28.24 -1.74
CA ASN A 418 -5.13 28.39 -3.16
C ASN A 418 -3.91 28.13 -4.05
N ASN A 419 -2.69 28.36 -3.53
CA ASN A 419 -1.46 28.09 -4.26
C ASN A 419 -1.19 26.59 -4.38
N ILE A 420 -1.42 25.82 -3.30
CA ILE A 420 -1.33 24.36 -3.33
C ILE A 420 -2.39 23.79 -4.28
N ASP A 421 -3.63 24.31 -4.25
CA ASP A 421 -4.69 23.84 -5.13
C ASP A 421 -4.31 23.93 -6.61
N LYS A 422 -3.57 24.98 -7.04
CA LYS A 422 -3.07 25.11 -8.41
C LYS A 422 -2.10 23.99 -8.80
N PHE A 423 -1.25 23.52 -7.88
CA PHE A 423 -0.39 22.36 -8.13
C PHE A 423 -1.21 21.08 -8.30
N LEU A 424 -2.26 20.90 -7.49
CA LEU A 424 -3.15 19.74 -7.59
C LEU A 424 -3.95 19.72 -8.89
N GLU A 425 -4.38 20.89 -9.36
CA GLU A 425 -5.11 21.02 -10.63
C GLU A 425 -4.21 20.79 -11.86
N ALA A 426 -2.92 21.11 -11.77
CA ALA A 426 -1.97 20.95 -12.86
C ALA A 426 -1.61 19.49 -13.17
N ASP A 427 -1.82 18.56 -12.22
CA ASP A 427 -1.50 17.13 -12.38
C ASP A 427 -2.68 16.35 -12.97
N ASN A 428 -2.42 15.34 -13.80
CA ASN A 428 -3.46 14.49 -14.38
C ASN A 428 -3.88 13.30 -13.49
N LEU A 429 -3.24 13.14 -12.33
CA LEU A 429 -3.43 12.08 -11.33
C LEU A 429 -3.22 10.65 -11.88
N SER A 430 -2.48 10.47 -12.96
CA SER A 430 -2.21 9.16 -13.53
C SER A 430 -1.41 8.25 -12.58
N LYS A 431 -0.53 8.85 -11.77
CA LYS A 431 0.20 8.18 -10.71
C LYS A 431 0.42 9.16 -9.56
N VAL A 432 -0.18 8.85 -8.43
CA VAL A 432 -0.02 9.58 -7.16
C VAL A 432 0.41 8.58 -6.10
N THR A 433 1.35 8.94 -5.26
CA THR A 433 1.73 8.15 -4.09
C THR A 433 1.76 9.03 -2.87
N ALA A 434 1.30 8.51 -1.73
CA ALA A 434 1.28 9.28 -0.49
C ALA A 434 1.55 8.38 0.71
N PHE A 435 2.24 8.93 1.70
CA PHE A 435 2.48 8.27 2.98
C PHE A 435 2.72 9.29 4.10
N CYS A 436 2.60 8.85 5.35
CA CYS A 436 2.95 9.66 6.50
C CYS A 436 4.25 9.16 7.13
N TYR A 437 5.07 10.12 7.55
CA TYR A 437 6.36 9.86 8.21
C TYR A 437 6.52 10.75 9.44
N LYS A 438 6.93 10.16 10.57
CA LYS A 438 7.20 10.89 11.82
C LYS A 438 8.69 11.11 12.00
N PHE A 439 9.08 12.35 12.24
CA PHE A 439 10.48 12.75 12.41
C PHE A 439 10.58 13.90 13.42
N SER A 440 11.39 13.72 14.45
CA SER A 440 11.75 14.78 15.44
C SER A 440 10.56 15.60 15.95
N GLY A 441 9.42 14.96 16.22
CA GLY A 441 8.21 15.65 16.68
C GLY A 441 7.30 16.18 15.56
N HIS A 442 7.73 16.12 14.31
CA HIS A 442 6.91 16.43 13.13
C HIS A 442 6.15 15.19 12.67
N THR A 443 4.94 15.37 12.21
CA THR A 443 4.18 14.35 11.47
C THR A 443 3.96 14.89 10.06
N LEU A 444 4.68 14.31 9.11
CA LEU A 444 4.73 14.76 7.73
C LEU A 444 3.85 13.88 6.85
N TYR A 445 2.91 14.47 6.16
CA TYR A 445 2.21 13.85 5.03
C TYR A 445 2.98 14.19 3.77
N ILE A 446 3.49 13.18 3.08
CA ILE A 446 4.32 13.31 1.88
C ILE A 446 3.51 12.76 0.70
N MET A 447 3.24 13.60 -0.29
CA MET A 447 2.49 13.24 -1.49
C MET A 447 3.28 13.59 -2.73
N THR A 448 3.48 12.61 -3.60
CA THR A 448 4.18 12.78 -4.88
C THR A 448 3.20 12.74 -6.04
N LEU A 449 3.22 13.80 -6.83
CA LEU A 449 2.52 13.98 -8.09
C LEU A 449 3.52 13.64 -9.21
N HIS A 450 3.48 12.39 -9.69
CA HIS A 450 4.51 11.89 -10.60
C HIS A 450 4.47 12.55 -11.98
N ASN A 451 3.27 12.91 -12.47
CA ASN A 451 3.11 13.52 -13.79
C ASN A 451 3.72 14.93 -13.86
N THR A 452 3.58 15.72 -12.79
CA THR A 452 4.18 17.07 -12.71
C THR A 452 5.57 17.06 -12.07
N ASN A 453 6.11 15.89 -11.73
CA ASN A 453 7.44 15.72 -11.13
C ASN A 453 7.62 16.51 -9.83
N GLN A 454 6.65 16.45 -8.92
CA GLN A 454 6.63 17.25 -7.69
C GLN A 454 6.24 16.42 -6.47
N THR A 455 6.89 16.69 -5.33
CA THR A 455 6.49 16.17 -4.04
C THR A 455 6.13 17.32 -3.11
N LEU A 456 4.88 17.33 -2.66
CA LEU A 456 4.35 18.27 -1.68
C LEU A 456 4.33 17.59 -0.30
N VAL A 457 4.83 18.28 0.70
CA VAL A 457 4.91 17.79 2.07
C VAL A 457 4.12 18.71 2.98
N TYR A 458 3.17 18.16 3.72
CA TYR A 458 2.42 18.89 4.73
C TYR A 458 2.85 18.46 6.13
N ASP A 459 3.28 19.41 6.91
CA ASP A 459 3.58 19.20 8.33
C ASP A 459 2.31 19.48 9.14
N ILE A 460 1.75 18.43 9.74
CA ILE A 460 0.51 18.52 10.53
C ILE A 460 0.71 19.39 11.78
N MET A 461 1.90 19.33 12.41
CA MET A 461 2.18 20.08 13.62
C MET A 461 2.46 21.55 13.34
N ALA A 462 3.25 21.85 12.31
CA ALA A 462 3.57 23.22 11.91
C ALA A 462 2.48 23.88 11.06
N LYS A 463 1.52 23.09 10.56
CA LYS A 463 0.45 23.51 9.61
C LYS A 463 1.02 24.23 8.39
N GLN A 464 2.10 23.67 7.82
CA GLN A 464 2.87 24.30 6.75
C GLN A 464 3.14 23.33 5.62
N TRP A 465 3.16 23.85 4.39
CA TRP A 465 3.52 23.12 3.19
C TRP A 465 4.96 23.36 2.80
N TYR A 466 5.67 22.29 2.36
CA TYR A 466 7.03 22.31 1.81
C TYR A 466 7.07 21.56 0.49
N GLN A 467 8.10 21.82 -0.29
CA GLN A 467 8.50 20.98 -1.42
C GLN A 467 9.68 20.09 -0.98
N TRP A 468 9.62 18.80 -1.29
CA TRP A 468 10.80 17.94 -1.21
C TRP A 468 11.21 17.46 -2.58
N THR A 469 12.52 17.44 -2.83
CA THR A 469 13.13 17.04 -4.09
C THR A 469 14.32 16.13 -3.82
N GLN A 470 14.73 15.40 -4.84
CA GLN A 470 15.93 14.59 -4.82
C GLN A 470 16.64 14.71 -6.16
N TYR A 471 17.95 14.57 -6.17
CA TYR A 471 18.72 14.53 -7.40
C TYR A 471 18.66 13.13 -8.01
N ALA A 472 18.35 13.06 -9.29
CA ALA A 472 18.34 11.84 -10.07
C ALA A 472 19.26 11.99 -11.30
N ILE A 473 19.77 10.89 -11.80
CA ILE A 473 20.49 10.88 -13.08
C ILE A 473 19.45 11.08 -14.20
N ALA A 474 19.70 12.05 -15.08
CA ALA A 474 18.83 12.29 -16.22
C ALA A 474 18.76 11.06 -17.12
N SER A 475 17.54 10.66 -17.50
CA SER A 475 17.30 9.57 -18.46
C SER A 475 17.81 9.93 -19.87
N SER A 476 17.83 8.95 -20.77
CA SER A 476 18.24 9.14 -22.17
C SER A 476 17.40 10.16 -22.93
N ASP A 477 16.18 10.39 -22.51
CA ASP A 477 15.21 11.28 -23.17
C ASP A 477 15.33 12.74 -22.72
N GLN A 478 16.18 13.03 -21.72
CA GLN A 478 16.41 14.39 -21.24
C GLN A 478 17.51 15.10 -22.05
N PRO A 479 17.51 16.46 -22.09
CA PRO A 479 18.46 17.24 -22.90
C PRO A 479 19.94 16.95 -22.63
N ASN A 480 20.27 16.49 -21.40
CA ASN A 480 21.63 16.17 -20.99
C ASN A 480 21.66 14.80 -20.29
N PRO A 481 21.60 13.68 -21.02
CA PRO A 481 21.61 12.34 -20.44
C PRO A 481 22.85 12.10 -19.57
N GLY A 482 22.66 11.42 -18.44
CA GLY A 482 23.74 11.10 -17.51
C GLY A 482 24.14 12.24 -16.56
N THR A 483 23.53 13.44 -16.68
CA THR A 483 23.70 14.51 -15.70
C THR A 483 22.69 14.39 -14.56
N TYR A 484 23.01 14.94 -13.38
CA TYR A 484 22.07 14.99 -12.28
C TYR A 484 21.08 16.13 -12.48
N VAL A 485 19.78 15.80 -12.41
CA VAL A 485 18.68 16.77 -12.43
C VAL A 485 17.87 16.69 -11.15
N GLU A 486 17.31 17.81 -10.72
CA GLU A 486 16.39 17.86 -9.61
C GLU A 486 15.04 17.27 -10.03
N SER A 487 14.52 16.33 -9.24
CA SER A 487 13.30 15.59 -9.49
C SER A 487 12.46 15.52 -8.22
N TYR A 488 11.28 14.90 -8.28
CA TYR A 488 10.47 14.62 -7.10
C TYR A 488 11.27 13.83 -6.05
N PHE A 489 10.81 13.82 -4.80
CA PHE A 489 11.37 12.98 -3.74
C PHE A 489 11.03 11.52 -4.01
N ARG A 490 12.02 10.71 -4.34
CA ARG A 490 11.87 9.38 -4.92
C ARG A 490 11.20 8.33 -4.02
N PRO A 491 11.40 8.32 -2.68
CA PRO A 491 10.64 7.42 -1.81
C PRO A 491 9.14 7.62 -1.96
N SER A 492 8.44 6.54 -2.32
CA SER A 492 6.99 6.54 -2.59
C SER A 492 6.20 5.71 -1.59
N PHE A 493 6.87 4.82 -0.84
CA PHE A 493 6.25 3.96 0.16
C PHE A 493 7.06 3.98 1.45
N PHE A 494 6.36 3.84 2.56
CA PHE A 494 6.92 3.90 3.91
C PHE A 494 6.42 2.74 4.78
N ALA A 495 7.33 2.19 5.61
CA ALA A 495 6.98 1.26 6.67
C ALA A 495 7.95 1.40 7.84
N ASP A 496 7.41 1.49 9.04
CA ASP A 496 8.22 1.32 10.26
C ASP A 496 8.39 -0.18 10.54
N VAL A 497 9.62 -0.65 10.54
CA VAL A 497 9.94 -2.05 10.83
C VAL A 497 10.86 -2.10 12.05
N THR A 498 10.33 -2.52 13.18
CA THR A 498 11.06 -2.60 14.47
C THR A 498 11.68 -1.27 14.93
N GLY A 499 10.98 -0.15 14.68
CA GLY A 499 11.46 1.19 15.03
C GLY A 499 12.44 1.81 14.03
N ILE A 500 12.70 1.14 12.90
CA ILE A 500 13.48 1.69 11.79
C ILE A 500 12.51 2.12 10.68
N PRO A 501 12.46 3.43 10.35
CA PRO A 501 11.59 3.96 9.31
C PRO A 501 12.17 3.69 7.92
N TYR A 502 11.74 2.61 7.27
CA TYR A 502 12.14 2.29 5.90
C TYR A 502 11.29 3.01 4.85
N MET A 503 11.94 3.45 3.79
CA MET A 503 11.35 4.11 2.63
C MET A 503 11.76 3.39 1.35
N LEU A 504 10.81 3.01 0.50
CA LEU A 504 11.06 2.33 -0.77
C LEU A 504 10.99 3.33 -1.92
N ASP A 505 12.05 3.33 -2.73
CA ASP A 505 12.16 4.14 -3.95
C ASP A 505 11.16 3.68 -5.02
N ASP A 506 10.66 4.60 -5.82
CA ASP A 506 9.62 4.36 -6.81
C ASP A 506 10.07 3.44 -7.96
N ASP A 507 11.26 3.67 -8.51
CA ASP A 507 11.70 3.08 -9.77
C ASP A 507 13.06 2.36 -9.73
N THR A 508 13.77 2.40 -8.61
CA THR A 508 15.07 1.74 -8.46
C THR A 508 15.04 0.50 -7.55
N ALA A 509 13.90 0.27 -6.87
CA ALA A 509 13.77 -0.79 -5.85
C ALA A 509 14.80 -0.70 -4.71
N LYS A 510 15.32 0.48 -4.44
CA LYS A 510 16.21 0.78 -3.33
C LYS A 510 15.39 1.01 -2.06
N LEU A 511 15.82 0.39 -0.98
CA LEU A 511 15.25 0.58 0.35
C LEU A 511 16.16 1.52 1.14
N TYR A 512 15.63 2.66 1.56
CA TYR A 512 16.33 3.68 2.32
C TYR A 512 15.84 3.73 3.76
N TYR A 513 16.64 4.35 4.63
CA TYR A 513 16.18 4.85 5.92
C TYR A 513 16.71 6.28 6.13
N PRO A 514 15.93 7.20 6.75
CA PRO A 514 16.38 8.54 7.06
C PRO A 514 17.42 8.53 8.19
N SER A 515 18.40 9.42 8.08
CA SER A 515 19.49 9.53 9.02
C SER A 515 19.65 10.98 9.51
N THR A 516 19.76 11.17 10.83
CA THR A 516 20.02 12.47 11.45
C THR A 516 21.51 12.84 11.46
N THR A 517 22.39 11.95 11.04
CA THR A 517 23.84 12.19 10.96
C THR A 517 24.31 12.47 9.53
N THR A 518 23.48 12.23 8.55
CA THR A 518 23.76 12.45 7.12
C THR A 518 22.70 13.35 6.51
N TYR A 519 23.13 14.36 5.77
CA TYR A 519 22.30 15.36 5.09
C TYR A 519 22.53 15.30 3.59
N GLN A 520 22.59 14.07 3.07
CA GLN A 520 22.70 13.68 1.67
C GLN A 520 21.78 12.50 1.40
N ASP A 521 21.29 12.36 0.18
CA ASP A 521 20.46 11.23 -0.26
C ASP A 521 21.33 10.23 -1.04
N ASP A 522 21.65 9.09 -0.43
CA ASP A 522 22.51 8.05 -1.04
C ASP A 522 23.81 8.65 -1.61
N GLY A 523 24.46 9.52 -0.82
CA GLY A 523 25.69 10.21 -1.20
C GLY A 523 25.50 11.43 -2.12
N GLN A 524 24.28 11.70 -2.59
CA GLN A 524 23.97 12.86 -3.43
C GLN A 524 23.56 14.08 -2.59
N PRO A 525 23.90 15.31 -3.01
CA PRO A 525 23.59 16.50 -2.26
C PRO A 525 22.10 16.77 -2.18
N ILE A 526 21.61 17.14 -1.00
CA ILE A 526 20.26 17.67 -0.81
C ILE A 526 20.29 19.19 -1.08
N TYR A 527 19.51 19.65 -2.01
CA TYR A 527 19.33 21.07 -2.37
C TYR A 527 18.34 21.72 -1.40
N CYS A 528 18.84 22.05 -0.20
CA CYS A 528 18.07 22.79 0.79
C CYS A 528 18.01 24.26 0.39
N ARG A 529 16.81 24.71 -0.03
CA ARG A 529 16.63 26.00 -0.69
C ARG A 529 15.47 26.78 -0.06
N THR A 530 15.64 28.09 0.03
CA THR A 530 14.52 29.01 0.24
C THR A 530 14.60 30.18 -0.73
N VAL A 531 13.49 30.48 -1.36
CA VAL A 531 13.30 31.65 -2.24
C VAL A 531 12.30 32.57 -1.57
N THR A 532 12.69 33.81 -1.33
CA THR A 532 11.85 34.78 -0.62
C THR A 532 10.86 35.46 -1.57
N ASP A 533 9.81 36.01 -0.99
CA ASP A 533 8.99 36.98 -1.71
C ASP A 533 9.81 38.20 -2.15
N ILE A 534 9.25 38.91 -3.13
CA ILE A 534 9.82 40.17 -3.62
C ILE A 534 9.57 41.26 -2.59
N MET A 535 10.63 41.68 -1.91
CA MET A 535 10.59 42.72 -0.88
C MET A 535 10.88 44.09 -1.47
N ASP A 536 10.04 45.06 -1.20
CA ASP A 536 10.25 46.47 -1.54
C ASP A 536 10.78 47.31 -0.37
N ASN A 537 10.95 46.70 0.80
CA ASN A 537 11.46 47.32 2.03
C ASN A 537 10.75 48.67 2.33
N GLY A 538 9.43 48.72 2.10
CA GLY A 538 8.58 49.88 2.37
C GLY A 538 8.80 51.08 1.45
N SER A 539 9.50 50.93 0.30
CA SER A 539 9.75 52.02 -0.63
C SER A 539 9.92 51.54 -2.07
N THR A 540 9.33 52.22 -3.02
CA THR A 540 9.53 51.99 -4.46
C THR A 540 10.81 52.62 -5.03
N LYS A 541 11.53 53.39 -4.20
CA LYS A 541 12.82 53.99 -4.56
C LYS A 541 13.90 52.94 -4.73
N ARG A 542 14.96 53.27 -5.47
CA ARG A 542 16.15 52.43 -5.67
C ARG A 542 16.86 52.27 -4.32
N LYS A 543 17.26 51.06 -3.97
CA LYS A 543 18.02 50.70 -2.78
C LYS A 543 19.38 50.19 -3.15
N PHE A 544 20.38 50.58 -2.39
CA PHE A 544 21.76 50.10 -2.46
C PHE A 544 21.97 49.14 -1.32
N TYR A 545 22.16 47.87 -1.62
CA TYR A 545 22.31 46.80 -0.63
C TYR A 545 23.79 46.64 -0.25
N GLY A 546 24.05 46.75 1.02
CA GLY A 546 25.41 46.69 1.60
C GLY A 546 25.76 45.28 2.07
N ARG A 547 25.64 45.06 3.37
CA ARG A 547 25.92 43.79 4.04
C ARG A 547 24.66 42.92 4.03
N LEU A 548 24.82 41.61 3.73
CA LEU A 548 23.89 40.57 4.05
C LEU A 548 24.56 39.60 5.03
N GLU A 549 23.95 39.31 6.17
CA GLU A 549 24.41 38.38 7.20
C GLU A 549 23.39 37.27 7.40
N ILE A 550 23.85 36.03 7.45
CA ILE A 550 23.04 34.84 7.74
C ILE A 550 23.16 34.53 9.24
N ILE A 551 22.02 34.36 9.89
CA ILE A 551 21.91 34.10 11.34
C ILE A 551 21.44 32.66 11.53
N GLY A 552 22.19 31.87 12.27
CA GLY A 552 21.91 30.48 12.56
C GLY A 552 23.08 29.76 13.23
N ASP A 553 22.98 28.45 13.32
CA ASP A 553 24.02 27.62 13.92
C ASP A 553 25.30 27.64 13.08
N LYS A 554 26.44 27.54 13.79
CA LYS A 554 27.76 27.47 13.16
C LYS A 554 28.02 26.04 12.70
N VAL A 555 28.08 25.85 11.39
CA VAL A 555 28.33 24.55 10.77
C VAL A 555 29.39 24.65 9.68
N ALA A 556 30.15 23.58 9.45
CA ALA A 556 31.19 23.53 8.43
C ALA A 556 30.61 23.42 7.03
N GLY A 557 29.79 24.39 6.64
CA GLY A 557 29.02 24.39 5.38
C GLY A 557 29.11 25.72 4.64
N ILE A 558 28.72 25.71 3.40
CA ILE A 558 28.65 26.88 2.53
C ILE A 558 27.20 27.13 2.12
N MET A 559 26.73 28.36 2.34
CA MET A 559 25.48 28.85 1.79
C MET A 559 25.76 29.61 0.51
N GLN A 560 25.08 29.29 -0.56
CA GLN A 560 25.08 30.03 -1.82
C GLN A 560 23.89 30.99 -1.82
N VAL A 561 24.14 32.26 -2.11
CA VAL A 561 23.12 33.31 -2.11
C VAL A 561 23.14 34.03 -3.46
N ARG A 562 21.96 34.22 -4.04
CA ARG A 562 21.74 35.07 -5.21
C ARG A 562 20.46 35.88 -5.06
N HIS A 563 20.26 36.83 -5.97
CA HIS A 563 19.08 37.68 -5.93
C HIS A 563 18.52 37.94 -7.32
N SER A 564 17.23 38.26 -7.34
CA SER A 564 16.50 38.75 -8.52
C SER A 564 15.89 40.11 -8.23
N GLY A 565 16.04 41.06 -9.15
CA GLY A 565 15.46 42.39 -9.08
C GLY A 565 14.31 42.61 -10.08
N ASP A 566 13.98 41.60 -10.89
CA ASP A 566 13.09 41.65 -12.06
C ASP A 566 11.95 40.61 -12.03
N ASP A 567 11.38 40.36 -10.86
CA ASP A 567 10.25 39.43 -10.70
C ASP A 567 10.58 37.99 -11.10
N TYR A 568 11.73 37.48 -10.58
CA TYR A 568 12.28 36.14 -10.80
C TYR A 568 12.62 35.79 -12.27
N ASN A 569 12.61 36.78 -13.20
CA ASN A 569 12.93 36.51 -14.59
C ASN A 569 14.44 36.26 -14.80
N SER A 570 15.28 36.97 -14.07
CA SER A 570 16.73 36.75 -14.07
C SER A 570 17.31 36.72 -12.66
N TRP A 571 18.41 36.01 -12.50
CA TRP A 571 19.10 35.85 -11.22
C TRP A 571 20.55 36.26 -11.34
N SER A 572 21.06 36.93 -10.31
CA SER A 572 22.51 37.19 -10.20
C SER A 572 23.29 35.87 -10.07
N SER A 573 24.60 35.92 -10.31
CA SER A 573 25.47 34.79 -9.98
C SER A 573 25.42 34.47 -8.47
N TYR A 574 25.58 33.19 -8.12
CA TYR A 574 25.70 32.76 -6.73
C TYR A 574 26.95 33.35 -6.06
N ARG A 575 26.79 33.75 -4.81
CA ARG A 575 27.87 34.17 -3.92
C ARG A 575 27.90 33.24 -2.72
N SER A 576 29.09 32.77 -2.37
CA SER A 576 29.30 31.81 -1.28
C SER A 576 29.49 32.50 0.04
N VAL A 577 28.81 32.00 1.09
CA VAL A 577 28.93 32.44 2.47
C VAL A 577 29.39 31.25 3.31
N ASN A 578 30.50 31.39 4.03
CA ASN A 578 30.96 30.35 4.95
C ASN A 578 30.17 30.43 6.25
N LEU A 579 29.38 29.40 6.56
CA LEU A 579 28.52 29.34 7.74
C LEU A 579 29.31 29.12 9.04
N ASN A 580 30.57 28.67 8.95
CA ASN A 580 31.44 28.49 10.12
C ASN A 580 32.21 29.80 10.48
N ALA A 581 32.11 30.83 9.64
CA ALA A 581 32.76 32.10 9.94
C ALA A 581 32.18 32.74 11.22
N PRO A 582 32.94 33.55 11.98
CA PRO A 582 32.43 34.28 13.14
C PRO A 582 31.18 35.09 12.82
N ARG A 583 31.15 35.69 11.63
CA ARG A 583 29.99 36.33 11.01
C ARG A 583 29.83 35.79 9.56
N ALA A 584 28.73 35.15 9.31
CA ALA A 584 28.40 34.57 7.98
C ALA A 584 27.82 35.67 7.09
N GLN A 585 28.65 36.43 6.38
CA GLN A 585 28.22 37.66 5.69
C GLN A 585 28.85 37.85 4.32
N ILE A 586 28.15 38.59 3.46
CA ILE A 586 28.63 39.10 2.19
C ILE A 586 28.38 40.60 2.09
N TYR A 587 29.18 41.28 1.29
CA TYR A 587 29.11 42.74 1.09
C TYR A 587 28.86 43.08 -0.37
N LEU A 588 28.45 44.32 -0.63
CA LEU A 588 28.28 44.89 -1.98
C LEU A 588 27.29 44.07 -2.84
N SER A 589 26.05 43.93 -2.35
CA SER A 589 25.02 43.11 -2.96
C SER A 589 24.25 43.83 -4.09
N GLY A 590 24.77 44.92 -4.65
CA GLY A 590 24.19 45.63 -5.78
C GLY A 590 23.03 46.57 -5.45
N GLN A 591 22.18 46.89 -6.42
CA GLN A 591 21.09 47.86 -6.28
C GLN A 591 19.85 47.40 -7.02
N ASP A 592 18.67 47.53 -6.42
CA ASP A 592 17.37 47.22 -7.01
C ASP A 592 16.26 48.09 -6.43
N ARG A 593 15.10 48.16 -7.07
CA ARG A 593 13.88 48.76 -6.50
C ARG A 593 13.15 47.78 -5.59
N ARG A 594 13.07 46.52 -6.04
CA ARG A 594 12.50 45.37 -5.32
C ARG A 594 13.47 44.22 -5.46
N ARG A 595 13.50 43.30 -4.51
CA ARG A 595 14.44 42.18 -4.55
C ARG A 595 13.85 40.93 -3.94
N ALA A 596 13.96 39.80 -4.64
CA ALA A 596 13.85 38.46 -4.10
C ALA A 596 15.25 37.88 -3.84
N TRP A 597 15.38 37.07 -2.83
CA TRP A 597 16.61 36.37 -2.47
C TRP A 597 16.42 34.87 -2.59
N GLU A 598 17.46 34.19 -3.03
CA GLU A 598 17.56 32.74 -2.96
C GLU A 598 18.75 32.34 -2.11
N PHE A 599 18.49 31.46 -1.14
CA PHE A 599 19.50 30.86 -0.28
C PHE A 599 19.51 29.35 -0.55
N LEU A 600 20.67 28.80 -0.91
CA LEU A 600 20.84 27.39 -1.28
C LEU A 600 22.01 26.79 -0.50
N CYS A 601 21.76 25.71 0.23
CA CYS A 601 22.78 24.91 0.90
C CYS A 601 22.77 23.46 0.42
N THR A 602 23.88 23.02 -0.18
CA THR A 602 24.10 21.63 -0.62
C THR A 602 25.07 20.86 0.26
N SER A 603 25.71 21.53 1.22
CA SER A 603 26.69 20.91 2.13
C SER A 603 26.07 19.81 2.99
N ASN A 604 26.83 18.76 3.27
CA ASN A 604 26.40 17.65 4.15
C ASN A 604 26.55 18.06 5.64
N VAL A 605 25.67 18.95 6.09
CA VAL A 605 25.69 19.50 7.45
C VAL A 605 24.28 19.67 8.01
N PRO A 606 24.09 19.59 9.32
CA PRO A 606 22.82 19.88 9.99
C PRO A 606 22.58 21.39 9.98
N LEU A 607 21.91 21.90 8.94
CA LEU A 607 21.63 23.31 8.80
C LEU A 607 20.43 23.72 9.65
N ARG A 608 20.63 24.74 10.50
CA ARG A 608 19.57 25.44 11.26
C ARG A 608 19.79 26.94 11.13
N LEU A 609 18.78 27.66 10.65
CA LEU A 609 18.83 29.10 10.40
C LEU A 609 17.67 29.83 11.06
N ASP A 610 17.96 30.93 11.71
CA ASP A 610 16.97 31.83 12.32
C ASP A 610 16.47 32.89 11.33
N GLY A 611 17.27 33.24 10.33
CA GLY A 611 16.95 34.26 9.35
C GLY A 611 18.19 34.84 8.67
N ALA A 612 18.00 35.88 7.90
CA ALA A 612 19.08 36.69 7.38
C ALA A 612 18.78 38.17 7.64
N GLU A 613 19.83 38.99 7.71
CA GLU A 613 19.70 40.45 7.83
C GLU A 613 20.41 41.13 6.68
N VAL A 614 19.77 42.16 6.11
CA VAL A 614 20.34 42.95 5.03
C VAL A 614 20.37 44.43 5.40
N ASP A 615 21.53 45.06 5.21
CA ASP A 615 21.68 46.49 5.32
C ASP A 615 21.48 47.15 3.95
N PHE A 616 20.68 48.20 3.91
CA PHE A 616 20.47 48.96 2.67
C PHE A 616 20.38 50.47 2.91
N ARG A 617 20.60 51.23 1.85
CA ARG A 617 20.37 52.68 1.80
C ARG A 617 19.36 52.96 0.70
N ILE A 618 18.34 53.74 0.98
CA ILE A 618 17.41 54.25 -0.02
C ILE A 618 18.09 55.39 -0.77
N GLY A 619 18.09 55.33 -2.11
CA GLY A 619 18.57 56.42 -2.94
C GLY A 619 17.61 57.60 -2.92
N GLU A 620 18.15 58.78 -3.20
CA GLU A 620 17.34 59.97 -3.48
C GLU A 620 16.50 59.75 -4.75
N MET A 621 15.38 60.49 -4.87
CA MET A 621 14.54 60.37 -6.09
C MET A 621 15.41 60.66 -7.30
N ASP A 622 15.31 59.82 -8.35
CA ASP A 622 15.73 60.22 -9.69
C ASP A 622 14.92 61.47 -10.02
N GLN A 623 15.56 62.63 -10.17
CA GLN A 623 14.90 63.78 -10.74
C GLN A 623 14.40 63.31 -12.12
N GLU A 624 13.09 63.28 -12.29
CA GLU A 624 12.54 63.25 -13.64
C GLU A 624 13.23 64.36 -14.42
N GLN A 625 13.97 64.02 -15.46
CA GLN A 625 14.40 65.04 -16.44
C GLN A 625 13.09 65.68 -16.91
N SER A 626 12.81 66.89 -16.42
CA SER A 626 11.82 67.77 -17.00
C SER A 626 12.18 67.93 -18.47
N VAL A 627 11.45 67.25 -19.33
CA VAL A 627 11.49 67.51 -20.76
C VAL A 627 11.13 68.99 -20.88
N GLY A 628 12.15 69.80 -21.14
CA GLY A 628 12.04 71.26 -21.30
C GLY A 628 10.95 71.56 -22.31
N GLY A 629 9.92 72.24 -21.86
CA GLY A 629 8.89 72.78 -22.74
C GLY A 629 9.52 73.76 -23.70
N GLY A 630 9.68 73.34 -24.95
CA GLY A 630 9.99 74.23 -26.03
C GLY A 630 8.86 75.23 -26.20
N ARG A 631 9.07 76.48 -25.87
CA ARG A 631 8.21 77.58 -26.21
C ARG A 631 8.20 77.72 -27.73
N TYR A 632 7.10 77.41 -28.39
CA TYR A 632 6.83 77.96 -29.70
C TYR A 632 6.50 79.44 -29.53
N ARG A 633 7.37 80.32 -30.07
CA ARG A 633 7.04 81.70 -30.43
C ARG A 633 6.84 81.75 -31.90
N GLY A 634 5.79 82.33 -32.37
CA GLY A 634 5.60 82.84 -33.70
C GLY A 634 4.28 82.44 -34.27
#